data_ce36371419528544c8e17dd2982b4a4e
#
_entry.id   ce36371419528544c8e17dd2982b4a4e
#
_cell.length_a   1.000
_cell.length_b   1.000
_cell.length_c   1.000
_cell.angle_alpha   90.00
_cell.angle_beta   90.00
_cell.angle_gamma   90.00
#
_symmetry.space_group_name_H-M   'P 1'
#
loop_
_entity.id
_entity.type
_entity.pdbx_description
1 polymer ?
#
loop_
_entity_poly.entity_id
_entity_poly.type
_entity_poly.pdbx_seq_one_letter_code
_entity_poly.pdbx_strand_id
1 'polypeptide(L)'
;MTRELFWLTCTVILTGVLWIPYILNRCQVRGLAGAMANPSRNDKPQSDWANRMMFAHDNAVENLVVFAPLVLILSQLDYSTKWTALACAVYFWSRVAHVIIYALGLPVFRTLAFTVGFLAQAVLALAIFKVL
;
A
#
# COMPACT_ATOMS: atom_id res chain seq x y z
N MET A 1 -15.82 16.11 2.80
CA MET A 1 -14.84 15.13 2.31
C MET A 1 -15.62 13.97 1.70
N THR A 2 -15.38 13.64 0.42
CA THR A 2 -16.02 12.50 -0.24
C THR A 2 -15.52 11.17 0.36
N ARG A 3 -16.27 10.10 0.13
CA ARG A 3 -15.86 8.75 0.59
C ARG A 3 -14.57 8.29 -0.08
N GLU A 4 -14.36 8.66 -1.34
CA GLU A 4 -13.13 8.37 -2.08
C GLU A 4 -11.91 9.04 -1.45
N LEU A 5 -11.99 10.31 -1.11
CA LEU A 5 -10.93 11.04 -0.42
C LEU A 5 -10.67 10.49 0.99
N PHE A 6 -11.71 10.03 1.68
CA PHE A 6 -11.54 9.36 2.97
C PHE A 6 -10.67 8.10 2.82
N TRP A 7 -10.98 7.23 1.87
CA TRP A 7 -10.21 6.00 1.65
C TRP A 7 -8.81 6.27 1.11
N LEU A 8 -8.64 7.31 0.27
CA LEU A 8 -7.31 7.77 -0.12
C LEU A 8 -6.50 8.20 1.09
N THR A 9 -7.07 8.99 1.98
CA THR A 9 -6.40 9.43 3.20
C THR A 9 -5.98 8.24 4.06
N CYS A 10 -6.89 7.28 4.28
CA CYS A 10 -6.55 6.04 5.00
C CYS A 10 -5.39 5.28 4.35
N THR A 11 -5.38 5.21 3.01
CA THR A 11 -4.31 4.52 2.26
C THR A 11 -2.96 5.24 2.37
N VAL A 12 -2.97 6.57 2.30
CA VAL A 12 -1.76 7.40 2.47
C VAL A 12 -1.19 7.21 3.87
N ILE A 13 -2.05 7.25 4.90
CA ILE A 13 -1.60 7.03 6.29
C ILE A 13 -1.04 5.62 6.46
N LEU A 14 -1.76 4.59 5.97
CA LEU A 14 -1.26 3.22 6.00
C LEU A 14 0.14 3.12 5.38
N THR A 15 0.29 3.62 4.15
CA THR A 15 1.58 3.60 3.45
C THR A 15 2.65 4.35 4.23
N GLY A 16 2.30 5.50 4.81
CA GLY A 16 3.21 6.34 5.57
C GLY A 16 3.72 5.73 6.88
N VAL A 17 3.02 4.72 7.44
CA VAL A 17 3.44 4.06 8.70
C VAL A 17 4.02 2.66 8.50
N LEU A 18 4.01 2.11 7.29
CA LEU A 18 4.49 0.74 7.01
C LEU A 18 5.97 0.53 7.32
N TRP A 19 6.78 1.58 7.37
CA TRP A 19 8.19 1.49 7.72
C TRP A 19 8.43 1.14 9.19
N ILE A 20 7.47 1.44 10.07
CA ILE A 20 7.67 1.33 11.52
C ILE A 20 8.05 -0.09 11.95
N PRO A 21 7.31 -1.15 11.61
CA PRO A 21 7.64 -2.50 12.08
C PRO A 21 9.02 -2.99 11.63
N TYR A 22 9.38 -2.79 10.37
CA TYR A 22 10.67 -3.29 9.88
C TYR A 22 11.86 -2.44 10.34
N ILE A 23 11.66 -1.16 10.63
CA ILE A 23 12.71 -0.34 11.27
C ILE A 23 12.89 -0.72 12.72
N LEU A 24 11.81 -1.03 13.46
CA LEU A 24 11.92 -1.57 14.82
C LEU A 24 12.69 -2.91 14.84
N ASN A 25 12.42 -3.79 13.88
CA ASN A 25 13.21 -5.02 13.72
C ASN A 25 14.69 -4.72 13.42
N ARG A 26 14.97 -3.71 12.58
CA ARG A 26 16.36 -3.29 12.32
C ARG A 26 17.07 -2.83 13.57
N CYS A 27 16.41 -2.03 14.40
CA CYS A 27 16.95 -1.59 15.69
C CYS A 27 17.19 -2.78 16.63
N GLN A 28 16.27 -3.75 16.65
CA GLN A 28 16.40 -4.96 17.46
C GLN A 28 17.60 -5.82 17.03
N VAL A 29 17.81 -5.98 15.73
CA VAL A 29 18.85 -6.85 15.15
C VAL A 29 20.23 -6.19 15.19
N ARG A 30 20.33 -4.88 14.87
CA ARG A 30 21.58 -4.16 14.68
C ARG A 30 21.91 -3.16 15.78
N GLY A 31 21.00 -2.98 16.75
CA GLY A 31 21.05 -1.89 17.70
C GLY A 31 20.73 -0.53 17.07
N LEU A 32 20.51 0.49 17.88
CA LEU A 32 20.13 1.82 17.40
C LEU A 32 21.22 2.45 16.52
N ALA A 33 22.49 2.35 16.94
CA ALA A 33 23.61 2.87 16.16
C ALA A 33 23.75 2.16 14.80
N GLY A 34 23.60 0.84 14.75
CA GLY A 34 23.63 0.06 13.52
C GLY A 34 22.45 0.36 12.60
N ALA A 35 21.27 0.63 13.16
CA ALA A 35 20.09 1.02 12.37
C ALA A 35 20.24 2.40 11.71
N MET A 36 20.96 3.32 12.35
CA MET A 36 21.22 4.68 11.84
C MET A 36 22.46 4.77 10.95
N ALA A 37 23.32 3.74 10.95
CA ALA A 37 24.52 3.73 10.13
C ALA A 37 24.22 3.64 8.64
N ASN A 38 25.20 4.00 7.80
CA ASN A 38 25.08 3.81 6.36
C ASN A 38 24.94 2.32 6.02
N PRO A 39 24.07 1.95 5.06
CA PRO A 39 23.91 0.56 4.63
C PRO A 39 25.24 -0.05 4.16
N SER A 40 25.51 -1.26 4.57
CA SER A 40 26.70 -2.04 4.20
C SER A 40 26.33 -3.47 3.84
N ARG A 41 27.11 -4.09 2.95
CA ARG A 41 26.95 -5.51 2.61
C ARG A 41 27.23 -6.44 3.80
N ASN A 42 27.95 -5.95 4.80
CA ASN A 42 28.30 -6.69 6.03
C ASN A 42 27.27 -6.48 7.15
N ASP A 43 26.18 -5.77 6.89
CA ASP A 43 25.12 -5.56 7.88
C ASP A 43 24.50 -6.91 8.28
N LYS A 44 24.22 -7.05 9.58
CA LYS A 44 23.49 -8.20 10.07
C LYS A 44 22.10 -8.24 9.44
N PRO A 45 21.70 -9.36 8.80
CA PRO A 45 20.43 -9.46 8.10
C PRO A 45 19.26 -9.34 9.10
N GLN A 46 18.21 -8.63 8.67
CA GLN A 46 16.96 -8.55 9.40
C GLN A 46 16.17 -9.86 9.32
N SER A 47 15.16 -10.00 10.17
CA SER A 47 14.23 -11.13 10.12
C SER A 47 13.53 -11.21 8.75
N ASP A 48 13.21 -12.42 8.29
CA ASP A 48 12.60 -12.65 6.97
C ASP A 48 11.28 -11.90 6.79
N TRP A 49 10.43 -11.87 7.83
CA TRP A 49 9.18 -11.13 7.79
C TRP A 49 9.40 -9.61 7.60
N ALA A 50 10.45 -9.06 8.22
CA ALA A 50 10.78 -7.64 8.10
C ALA A 50 11.27 -7.30 6.69
N ASN A 51 12.10 -8.16 6.08
CA ASN A 51 12.50 -8.02 4.70
C ASN A 51 11.31 -8.10 3.74
N ARG A 52 10.40 -9.06 3.94
CA ARG A 52 9.18 -9.16 3.16
C ARG A 52 8.29 -7.92 3.32
N MET A 53 8.23 -7.36 4.52
CA MET A 53 7.46 -6.15 4.78
C MET A 53 8.05 -4.92 4.09
N MET A 54 9.38 -4.82 3.96
CA MET A 54 10.03 -3.77 3.16
C MET A 54 9.56 -3.86 1.69
N PHE A 55 9.56 -5.04 1.09
CA PHE A 55 9.05 -5.24 -0.27
C PHE A 55 7.55 -4.94 -0.39
N ALA A 56 6.76 -5.27 0.64
CA ALA A 56 5.35 -4.91 0.67
C ALA A 56 5.14 -3.39 0.73
N HIS A 57 6.00 -2.68 1.47
CA HIS A 57 5.97 -1.22 1.54
C HIS A 57 6.34 -0.60 0.18
N ASP A 58 7.41 -1.06 -0.47
CA ASP A 58 7.79 -0.60 -1.80
C ASP A 58 6.63 -0.80 -2.80
N ASN A 59 6.01 -1.97 -2.79
CA ASN A 59 4.84 -2.25 -3.62
C ASN A 59 3.64 -1.35 -3.28
N ALA A 60 3.43 -1.02 -2.01
CA ALA A 60 2.36 -0.10 -1.60
C ALA A 60 2.60 1.31 -2.15
N VAL A 61 3.84 1.81 -2.12
CA VAL A 61 4.23 3.11 -2.68
C VAL A 61 4.04 3.13 -4.20
N GLU A 62 4.50 2.11 -4.91
CA GLU A 62 4.35 1.98 -6.37
C GLU A 62 2.88 2.00 -6.80
N ASN A 63 2.01 1.31 -6.07
CA ASN A 63 0.57 1.29 -6.36
C ASN A 63 -0.14 2.59 -5.96
N LEU A 64 0.32 3.26 -4.90
CA LEU A 64 -0.21 4.56 -4.49
C LEU A 64 0.01 5.64 -5.56
N VAL A 65 1.11 5.57 -6.30
CA VAL A 65 1.41 6.46 -7.43
C VAL A 65 0.33 6.39 -8.52
N VAL A 66 -0.35 5.27 -8.67
CA VAL A 66 -1.48 5.10 -9.59
C VAL A 66 -2.81 5.44 -8.91
N PHE A 67 -3.05 4.92 -7.72
CA PHE A 67 -4.31 5.07 -7.01
C PHE A 67 -4.62 6.52 -6.63
N ALA A 68 -3.66 7.24 -6.07
CA ALA A 68 -3.89 8.60 -5.59
C ALA A 68 -4.28 9.56 -6.72
N PRO A 69 -3.59 9.61 -7.87
CA PRO A 69 -4.02 10.45 -8.98
C PRO A 69 -5.42 10.11 -9.51
N LEU A 70 -5.81 8.83 -9.58
CA LEU A 70 -7.15 8.44 -10.02
C LEU A 70 -8.23 9.01 -9.10
N VAL A 71 -8.04 8.91 -7.79
CA VAL A 71 -8.99 9.48 -6.82
C VAL A 71 -9.02 11.01 -6.89
N LEU A 72 -7.87 11.65 -7.05
CA LEU A 72 -7.79 13.11 -7.16
C LEU A 72 -8.45 13.63 -8.45
N ILE A 73 -8.29 12.93 -9.57
CA ILE A 73 -8.96 13.27 -10.82
C ILE A 73 -10.49 13.17 -10.64
N LEU A 74 -11.00 12.10 -10.04
CA LEU A 74 -12.43 11.97 -9.74
C LEU A 74 -12.94 13.11 -8.87
N SER A 75 -12.16 13.50 -7.85
CA SER A 75 -12.49 14.63 -6.98
C SER A 75 -12.52 15.97 -7.74
N GLN A 76 -11.58 16.20 -8.67
CA GLN A 76 -11.55 17.41 -9.50
C GLN A 76 -12.71 17.46 -10.50
N LEU A 77 -13.21 16.32 -10.93
CA LEU A 77 -14.36 16.21 -11.82
C LEU A 77 -15.71 16.28 -11.09
N ASP A 78 -15.69 16.45 -9.74
CA ASP A 78 -16.88 16.34 -8.87
C ASP A 78 -17.68 15.05 -9.13
N TYR A 79 -16.97 13.98 -9.50
CA TYR A 79 -17.59 12.70 -9.85
C TYR A 79 -17.42 11.70 -8.72
N SER A 80 -18.51 11.43 -8.01
CA SER A 80 -18.58 10.48 -6.91
C SER A 80 -19.83 9.61 -7.05
N THR A 81 -19.65 8.30 -7.04
CA THR A 81 -20.72 7.31 -7.11
C THR A 81 -20.52 6.25 -6.02
N LYS A 82 -21.57 5.45 -5.80
CA LYS A 82 -21.43 4.28 -4.89
C LYS A 82 -20.34 3.31 -5.36
N TRP A 83 -20.10 3.21 -6.66
CA TRP A 83 -19.11 2.29 -7.24
C TRP A 83 -17.69 2.82 -7.06
N THR A 84 -17.46 4.12 -7.26
CA THR A 84 -16.14 4.73 -7.02
C THR A 84 -15.77 4.70 -5.53
N ALA A 85 -16.72 4.97 -4.66
CA ALA A 85 -16.52 4.87 -3.22
C ALA A 85 -16.22 3.43 -2.77
N LEU A 86 -16.95 2.44 -3.32
CA LEU A 86 -16.71 1.02 -3.05
C LEU A 86 -15.33 0.58 -3.57
N ALA A 87 -14.96 0.98 -4.78
CA ALA A 87 -13.65 0.66 -5.34
C ALA A 87 -12.51 1.20 -4.47
N CYS A 88 -12.62 2.42 -3.94
CA CYS A 88 -11.64 2.97 -3.02
C CYS A 88 -11.54 2.19 -1.71
N ALA A 89 -12.68 1.77 -1.14
CA ALA A 89 -12.71 0.92 0.05
C ALA A 89 -12.06 -0.45 -0.20
N VAL A 90 -12.41 -1.10 -1.32
CA VAL A 90 -11.84 -2.39 -1.74
C VAL A 90 -10.32 -2.25 -1.95
N TYR A 91 -9.87 -1.17 -2.58
CA TYR A 91 -8.45 -0.90 -2.74
C TYR A 91 -7.73 -0.83 -1.39
N PHE A 92 -8.22 -0.02 -0.47
CA PHE A 92 -7.62 0.11 0.87
C PHE A 92 -7.49 -1.25 1.57
N TRP A 93 -8.58 -2.01 1.66
CA TRP A 93 -8.56 -3.29 2.34
C TRP A 93 -7.71 -4.34 1.62
N SER A 94 -7.63 -4.28 0.29
CA SER A 94 -6.70 -5.13 -0.46
C SER A 94 -5.24 -4.80 -0.14
N ARG A 95 -4.90 -3.54 0.12
CA ARG A 95 -3.54 -3.13 0.54
C ARG A 95 -3.23 -3.60 1.96
N VAL A 96 -4.17 -3.46 2.90
CA VAL A 96 -4.03 -4.03 4.25
C VAL A 96 -3.76 -5.54 4.18
N ALA A 97 -4.61 -6.28 3.46
CA ALA A 97 -4.45 -7.72 3.27
C ALA A 97 -3.12 -8.06 2.61
N HIS A 98 -2.73 -7.34 1.55
CA HIS A 98 -1.48 -7.55 0.82
C HIS A 98 -0.25 -7.44 1.73
N VAL A 99 -0.17 -6.42 2.57
CA VAL A 99 0.95 -6.22 3.50
C VAL A 99 1.04 -7.36 4.51
N ILE A 100 -0.08 -7.75 5.11
CA ILE A 100 -0.13 -8.83 6.10
C ILE A 100 0.27 -10.17 5.45
N ILE A 101 -0.32 -10.50 4.32
CA ILE A 101 -0.06 -11.75 3.59
C ILE A 101 1.39 -11.80 3.10
N TYR A 102 1.93 -10.67 2.64
CA TYR A 102 3.32 -10.57 2.20
C TYR A 102 4.29 -10.83 3.36
N ALA A 103 4.05 -10.18 4.51
CA ALA A 103 4.85 -10.38 5.72
C ALA A 103 4.82 -11.84 6.20
N LEU A 104 3.67 -12.51 6.09
CA LEU A 104 3.50 -13.93 6.41
C LEU A 104 4.17 -14.88 5.40
N GLY A 105 4.56 -14.39 4.22
CA GLY A 105 5.23 -15.19 3.21
C GLY A 105 4.32 -16.13 2.42
N LEU A 106 3.09 -15.71 2.13
CA LEU A 106 2.08 -16.49 1.38
C LEU A 106 1.96 -15.97 -0.06
N PRO A 107 2.74 -16.49 -1.05
CA PRO A 107 2.89 -15.87 -2.35
C PRO A 107 1.62 -15.84 -3.20
N VAL A 108 0.83 -16.91 -3.21
CA VAL A 108 -0.41 -16.98 -4.01
C VAL A 108 -1.45 -15.99 -3.50
N PHE A 109 -1.69 -15.96 -2.19
CA PHE A 109 -2.65 -15.03 -1.57
C PHE A 109 -2.22 -13.57 -1.73
N ARG A 110 -0.91 -13.30 -1.67
CA ARG A 110 -0.34 -11.98 -1.95
C ARG A 110 -0.71 -11.52 -3.37
N THR A 111 -0.57 -12.39 -4.36
CA THR A 111 -0.91 -12.10 -5.75
C THR A 111 -2.40 -11.83 -5.92
N LEU A 112 -3.25 -12.61 -5.25
CA LEU A 112 -4.70 -12.38 -5.25
C LEU A 112 -5.07 -11.02 -4.65
N ALA A 113 -4.50 -10.66 -3.50
CA ALA A 113 -4.73 -9.36 -2.88
C ALA A 113 -4.26 -8.20 -3.78
N PHE A 114 -3.10 -8.34 -4.43
CA PHE A 114 -2.63 -7.39 -5.44
C PHE A 114 -3.63 -7.24 -6.59
N THR A 115 -4.09 -8.34 -7.15
CA THR A 115 -5.05 -8.35 -8.28
C THR A 115 -6.34 -7.64 -7.91
N VAL A 116 -6.89 -7.87 -6.72
CA VAL A 116 -8.09 -7.16 -6.24
C VAL A 116 -7.84 -5.64 -6.19
N GLY A 117 -6.70 -5.20 -5.69
CA GLY A 117 -6.32 -3.78 -5.69
C GLY A 117 -6.20 -3.19 -7.10
N PHE A 118 -5.60 -3.93 -8.03
CA PHE A 118 -5.51 -3.54 -9.43
C PHE A 118 -6.88 -3.40 -10.09
N LEU A 119 -7.78 -4.35 -9.87
CA LEU A 119 -9.15 -4.27 -10.40
C LEU A 119 -9.92 -3.07 -9.84
N ALA A 120 -9.72 -2.74 -8.56
CA ALA A 120 -10.29 -1.53 -7.97
C ALA A 120 -9.78 -0.26 -8.67
N GLN A 121 -8.48 -0.17 -8.98
CA GLN A 121 -7.93 0.94 -9.78
C GLN A 121 -8.52 0.99 -11.19
N ALA A 122 -8.71 -0.17 -11.83
CA ALA A 122 -9.34 -0.24 -13.15
C ALA A 122 -10.78 0.31 -13.13
N VAL A 123 -11.55 0.00 -12.09
CA VAL A 123 -12.91 0.58 -11.90
C VAL A 123 -12.85 2.10 -11.83
N LEU A 124 -11.91 2.66 -11.07
CA LEU A 124 -11.75 4.12 -10.96
C LEU A 124 -11.37 4.75 -12.31
N ALA A 125 -10.45 4.13 -13.03
CA ALA A 125 -10.03 4.60 -14.34
C ALA A 125 -11.20 4.59 -15.35
N LEU A 126 -11.99 3.51 -15.39
CA LEU A 126 -13.18 3.41 -16.26
C LEU A 126 -14.24 4.44 -15.86
N ALA A 127 -14.41 4.71 -14.57
CA ALA A 127 -15.34 5.73 -14.10
C ALA A 127 -14.94 7.14 -14.57
N ILE A 128 -13.64 7.47 -14.60
CA ILE A 128 -13.14 8.75 -15.15
C ILE A 128 -13.53 8.92 -16.61
N PHE A 129 -13.45 7.86 -17.40
CA PHE A 129 -13.88 7.87 -18.81
C PHE A 129 -15.40 7.75 -18.99
N LYS A 130 -16.16 7.72 -17.90
CA LYS A 130 -17.63 7.57 -17.91
C LYS A 130 -18.13 6.33 -18.66
N VAL A 131 -17.38 5.26 -18.58
CA VAL A 131 -17.73 3.95 -19.13
C VAL A 131 -18.54 3.12 -18.14
N LEU A 132 -18.55 3.52 -16.86
CA LEU A 132 -19.29 2.92 -15.75
C LEU A 132 -20.30 3.90 -15.16
#